data_dce830c39aba6c7c16832d64a595f775
#
_entry.id   dce830c39aba6c7c16832d64a595f775
#
_cell.length_a   1.000
_cell.length_b   1.000
_cell.length_c   1.000
_cell.angle_alpha   90.00
_cell.angle_beta   90.00
_cell.angle_gamma   90.00
#
_symmetry.space_group_name_H-M   'P 1'
#
loop_
_entity.id
_entity.type
_entity.pdbx_description
1 polymer ?
#
loop_
_entity_poly.entity_id
_entity_poly.type
_entity_poly.pdbx_seq_one_letter_code
_entity_poly.pdbx_strand_id
1 'polypeptide(L)'
;LLKSLFEAYYRENDIPTPPHFSKREFGFMLWDREGMIRHKTFYSRTEFLTFLRKNVPKNAYRSAAYYLDPEAQNMEGKGWVGADLIFDIDADHLTTPCKEIHDRWICMECGTSGIGKKPARCLNCKSTVINEVSWICDQCLNFAKDEVFKLLDFLFDDFGISEKEVKVVYSG
;
A
#
# COMPACT_ATOMS: atom_id res chain seq x y z
N LEU A 1 -6.91 17.27 14.38
CA LEU A 1 -6.97 17.92 13.06
C LEU A 1 -7.11 16.91 11.92
N LEU A 2 -6.16 15.95 11.74
CA LEU A 2 -6.24 14.97 10.64
C LEU A 2 -7.49 14.09 10.71
N LYS A 3 -7.83 13.53 11.88
CA LYS A 3 -9.03 12.72 12.06
C LYS A 3 -10.31 13.45 11.62
N SER A 4 -10.41 14.74 11.91
CA SER A 4 -11.59 15.56 11.52
C SER A 4 -11.70 15.72 10.00
N LEU A 5 -10.59 15.76 9.26
CA LEU A 5 -10.60 15.77 7.80
C LEU A 5 -11.09 14.44 7.23
N PHE A 6 -10.69 13.31 7.83
CA PHE A 6 -11.19 11.99 7.45
C PHE A 6 -12.68 11.81 7.79
N GLU A 7 -13.15 12.36 8.92
CA GLU A 7 -14.58 12.38 9.26
C GLU A 7 -15.40 13.11 8.19
N ALA A 8 -14.95 14.31 7.79
CA ALA A 8 -15.57 15.07 6.73
C ALA A 8 -15.56 14.29 5.40
N TYR A 9 -14.43 13.69 5.03
CA TYR A 9 -14.30 12.91 3.81
C TYR A 9 -15.30 11.73 3.77
N TYR A 10 -15.36 10.90 4.81
CA TYR A 10 -16.27 9.74 4.85
C TYR A 10 -17.75 10.14 4.92
N ARG A 11 -18.07 11.33 5.43
CA ARG A 11 -19.44 11.85 5.47
C ARG A 11 -19.88 12.40 4.13
N GLU A 12 -19.03 13.17 3.47
CA GLU A 12 -19.37 14.02 2.32
C GLU A 12 -19.17 13.33 0.97
N ASN A 13 -18.31 12.29 0.94
CA ASN A 13 -17.98 11.62 -0.31
C ASN A 13 -18.71 10.29 -0.47
N ASP A 14 -18.98 9.97 -1.73
CA ASP A 14 -19.47 8.66 -2.15
C ASP A 14 -18.30 7.71 -2.30
N ILE A 15 -18.12 6.81 -1.31
CA ILE A 15 -17.03 5.84 -1.31
C ILE A 15 -17.43 4.65 -2.20
N PRO A 16 -16.71 4.39 -3.31
CA PRO A 16 -17.02 3.28 -4.19
C PRO A 16 -16.73 1.94 -3.50
N THR A 17 -17.57 0.95 -3.80
CA THR A 17 -17.33 -0.43 -3.38
C THR A 17 -16.67 -1.22 -4.50
N PRO A 18 -15.70 -2.09 -4.19
CA PRO A 18 -15.06 -2.93 -5.22
C PRO A 18 -16.01 -4.01 -5.74
N PRO A 19 -15.74 -4.60 -6.92
CA PRO A 19 -16.44 -5.79 -7.37
C PRO A 19 -16.32 -6.93 -6.36
N HIS A 20 -17.32 -7.84 -6.34
CA HIS A 20 -17.37 -8.99 -5.42
C HIS A 20 -17.17 -8.61 -3.95
N PHE A 21 -17.68 -7.47 -3.59
CA PHE A 21 -17.54 -6.80 -2.31
C PHE A 21 -17.79 -7.72 -1.10
N SER A 22 -18.86 -8.51 -1.10
CA SER A 22 -19.20 -9.43 0.00
C SER A 22 -18.30 -10.69 0.08
N LYS A 23 -17.42 -10.90 -0.90
CA LYS A 23 -16.45 -12.00 -0.91
C LYS A 23 -15.04 -11.57 -0.53
N ARG A 24 -14.86 -10.31 -0.10
CA ARG A 24 -13.55 -9.77 0.26
C ARG A 24 -13.37 -9.62 1.75
N GLU A 25 -12.16 -9.87 2.20
CA GLU A 25 -11.72 -9.43 3.52
C GLU A 25 -11.38 -7.94 3.47
N PHE A 26 -11.83 -7.20 4.47
CA PHE A 26 -11.43 -5.82 4.72
C PHE A 26 -10.58 -5.73 5.98
N GLY A 27 -9.60 -4.81 5.94
CA GLY A 27 -8.76 -4.46 7.06
C GLY A 27 -8.77 -2.95 7.30
N PHE A 28 -8.70 -2.55 8.57
CA PHE A 28 -8.76 -1.14 8.94
C PHE A 28 -7.76 -0.79 10.02
N MET A 29 -7.08 0.34 9.88
CA MET A 29 -6.28 0.93 10.95
C MET A 29 -7.01 2.14 11.52
N LEU A 30 -7.18 2.17 12.83
CA LEU A 30 -7.87 3.26 13.53
C LEU A 30 -6.85 4.23 14.15
N TRP A 31 -7.31 5.44 14.53
CA TRP A 31 -6.48 6.50 15.09
C TRP A 31 -6.07 6.25 16.55
N ASP A 32 -6.94 5.61 17.30
CA ASP A 32 -6.86 5.41 18.73
C ASP A 32 -6.48 3.97 19.13
N ARG A 33 -6.04 3.18 18.16
CA ARG A 33 -5.69 1.79 18.35
C ARG A 33 -4.46 1.41 17.52
N GLU A 34 -3.55 0.68 18.12
CA GLU A 34 -2.46 0.02 17.42
C GLU A 34 -2.95 -1.25 16.70
N GLY A 35 -2.27 -1.60 15.61
CA GLY A 35 -2.58 -2.76 14.80
C GLY A 35 -3.78 -2.56 13.85
N MET A 36 -4.03 -3.59 13.07
CA MET A 36 -5.08 -3.63 12.05
C MET A 36 -6.26 -4.47 12.55
N ILE A 37 -7.46 -3.94 12.41
CA ILE A 37 -8.69 -4.73 12.49
C ILE A 37 -8.76 -5.54 11.20
N ARG A 38 -8.81 -6.87 11.29
CA ARG A 38 -8.85 -7.80 10.16
C ARG A 38 -10.10 -8.66 10.20
N HIS A 39 -10.24 -9.53 9.20
CA HIS A 39 -11.32 -10.50 9.09
C HIS A 39 -12.71 -9.84 9.14
N LYS A 40 -12.84 -8.70 8.44
CA LYS A 40 -14.11 -8.02 8.27
C LYS A 40 -14.62 -8.23 6.85
N THR A 41 -15.93 -8.48 6.73
CA THR A 41 -16.64 -8.38 5.46
C THR A 41 -17.91 -7.57 5.64
N PHE A 42 -18.51 -7.17 4.54
CA PHE A 42 -19.75 -6.40 4.53
C PHE A 42 -20.67 -6.96 3.45
N TYR A 43 -21.91 -7.14 3.78
CA TYR A 43 -22.91 -7.72 2.88
C TYR A 43 -23.76 -6.66 2.18
N SER A 44 -23.67 -5.41 2.64
CA SER A 44 -24.31 -4.26 1.98
C SER A 44 -23.43 -3.03 1.99
N ARG A 45 -23.59 -2.19 0.96
CA ARG A 45 -22.91 -0.90 0.87
C ARG A 45 -23.26 0.01 2.07
N THR A 46 -24.50 -0.04 2.54
CA THR A 46 -24.96 0.72 3.69
C THR A 46 -24.20 0.32 4.95
N GLU A 47 -24.00 -0.96 5.19
CA GLU A 47 -23.23 -1.48 6.32
C GLU A 47 -21.79 -0.99 6.27
N PHE A 48 -21.13 -1.10 5.12
CA PHE A 48 -19.76 -0.62 4.91
C PHE A 48 -19.63 0.87 5.16
N LEU A 49 -20.49 1.70 4.57
CA LEU A 49 -20.44 3.15 4.77
C LEU A 49 -20.73 3.54 6.22
N THR A 50 -21.64 2.84 6.89
CA THR A 50 -21.93 3.03 8.32
C THR A 50 -20.69 2.72 9.15
N PHE A 51 -19.97 1.64 8.83
CA PHE A 51 -18.73 1.30 9.51
C PHE A 51 -17.66 2.38 9.33
N LEU A 52 -17.43 2.85 8.09
CA LEU A 52 -16.45 3.89 7.80
C LEU A 52 -16.76 5.20 8.53
N ARG A 53 -18.01 5.65 8.49
CA ARG A 53 -18.47 6.89 9.14
C ARG A 53 -18.39 6.82 10.66
N LYS A 54 -18.68 5.67 11.24
CA LYS A 54 -18.62 5.45 12.69
C LYS A 54 -17.19 5.37 13.21
N ASN A 55 -16.31 4.66 12.51
CA ASN A 55 -14.96 4.34 13.01
C ASN A 55 -13.88 5.27 12.47
N VAL A 56 -14.15 5.98 11.37
CA VAL A 56 -13.23 6.93 10.75
C VAL A 56 -11.81 6.36 10.62
N PRO A 57 -11.60 5.24 9.91
CA PRO A 57 -10.29 4.62 9.83
C PRO A 57 -9.28 5.55 9.12
N LYS A 58 -8.04 5.55 9.60
CA LYS A 58 -6.93 6.26 8.92
C LYS A 58 -6.44 5.52 7.67
N ASN A 59 -6.59 4.18 7.64
CA ASN A 59 -6.34 3.35 6.48
C ASN A 59 -7.44 2.31 6.36
N ALA A 60 -7.87 2.05 5.14
CA ALA A 60 -8.82 1.02 4.79
C ALA A 60 -8.25 0.16 3.65
N TYR A 61 -8.21 -1.14 3.86
CA TYR A 61 -7.66 -2.11 2.93
C TYR A 61 -8.71 -3.12 2.53
N ARG A 62 -8.55 -3.70 1.37
CA ARG A 62 -9.34 -4.84 0.90
C ARG A 62 -8.43 -5.92 0.33
N SER A 63 -8.85 -7.17 0.43
CA SER A 63 -8.13 -8.25 -0.23
C SER A 63 -8.26 -8.16 -1.75
N ALA A 64 -7.19 -8.55 -2.47
CA ALA A 64 -7.28 -8.90 -3.88
C ALA A 64 -8.07 -10.20 -4.06
N ALA A 65 -7.86 -11.15 -3.14
CA ALA A 65 -8.52 -12.43 -3.15
C ALA A 65 -10.01 -12.36 -2.78
N TYR A 66 -10.76 -13.31 -3.36
CA TYR A 66 -12.16 -13.60 -3.04
C TYR A 66 -12.23 -14.88 -2.24
N TYR A 67 -13.10 -14.89 -1.25
CA TYR A 67 -13.28 -16.00 -0.33
C TYR A 67 -14.73 -16.43 -0.20
N LEU A 68 -14.96 -17.70 0.14
CA LEU A 68 -16.26 -18.19 0.54
C LEU A 68 -16.67 -17.64 1.91
N ASP A 69 -15.72 -17.64 2.85
CA ASP A 69 -15.84 -17.03 4.19
C ASP A 69 -14.70 -16.04 4.47
N PRO A 70 -14.86 -14.77 4.10
CA PRO A 70 -13.82 -13.74 4.32
C PRO A 70 -13.52 -13.49 5.79
N GLU A 71 -14.43 -13.81 6.72
CA GLU A 71 -14.30 -13.55 8.16
C GLU A 71 -13.52 -14.63 8.91
N ALA A 72 -13.30 -15.80 8.28
CA ALA A 72 -12.52 -16.87 8.89
C ALA A 72 -11.13 -16.38 9.32
N GLN A 73 -10.70 -16.82 10.52
CA GLN A 73 -9.46 -16.35 11.14
C GLN A 73 -8.20 -16.95 10.50
N ASN A 74 -8.32 -18.09 9.87
CA ASN A 74 -7.22 -18.76 9.16
C ASN A 74 -7.50 -18.87 7.66
N MET A 75 -6.44 -19.05 6.88
CA MET A 75 -6.55 -19.08 5.42
C MET A 75 -7.29 -20.32 4.90
N GLU A 76 -7.17 -21.46 5.58
CA GLU A 76 -7.85 -22.70 5.20
C GLU A 76 -9.37 -22.56 5.31
N GLY A 77 -9.85 -21.92 6.39
CA GLY A 77 -11.27 -21.66 6.61
C GLY A 77 -11.87 -20.64 5.64
N LYS A 78 -11.04 -19.76 5.05
CA LYS A 78 -11.55 -18.73 4.12
C LYS A 78 -12.10 -19.30 2.81
N GLY A 79 -11.57 -20.40 2.33
CA GLY A 79 -12.00 -20.99 1.05
C GLY A 79 -11.75 -20.03 -0.13
N TRP A 80 -10.52 -20.01 -0.66
CA TRP A 80 -10.16 -19.16 -1.79
C TRP A 80 -10.96 -19.50 -3.05
N VAL A 81 -11.50 -18.48 -3.72
CA VAL A 81 -12.35 -18.62 -4.92
C VAL A 81 -11.68 -18.05 -6.16
N GLY A 82 -10.89 -17.01 -5.98
CA GLY A 82 -10.21 -16.29 -7.06
C GLY A 82 -9.58 -15.01 -6.54
N ALA A 83 -9.05 -14.19 -7.42
CA ALA A 83 -8.45 -12.89 -7.06
C ALA A 83 -8.49 -11.92 -8.24
N ASP A 84 -8.44 -10.61 -7.93
CA ASP A 84 -7.98 -9.63 -8.92
C ASP A 84 -6.49 -9.85 -9.18
N LEU A 85 -6.04 -9.63 -10.40
CA LEU A 85 -4.63 -9.52 -10.70
C LEU A 85 -4.17 -8.12 -10.28
N ILE A 86 -3.23 -8.04 -9.36
CA ILE A 86 -2.68 -6.78 -8.84
C ILE A 86 -1.17 -6.79 -9.02
N PHE A 87 -0.66 -5.67 -9.52
CA PHE A 87 0.76 -5.35 -9.55
C PHE A 87 1.00 -4.16 -8.62
N ASP A 88 1.98 -4.30 -7.74
CA ASP A 88 2.40 -3.25 -6.82
C ASP A 88 3.80 -2.79 -7.20
N ILE A 89 3.95 -1.51 -7.54
CA ILE A 89 5.21 -0.93 -8.00
C ILE A 89 5.63 0.15 -6.99
N ASP A 90 6.48 -0.26 -6.07
CA ASP A 90 6.97 0.58 -4.99
C ASP A 90 8.15 1.45 -5.44
N ALA A 91 7.97 2.75 -5.45
CA ALA A 91 9.01 3.71 -5.84
C ALA A 91 10.24 3.67 -4.92
N ASP A 92 10.10 3.30 -3.66
CA ASP A 92 11.19 3.15 -2.69
C ASP A 92 11.99 1.86 -2.91
N HIS A 93 11.44 0.85 -3.56
CA HIS A 93 12.14 -0.39 -3.93
C HIS A 93 12.90 -0.28 -5.26
N LEU A 94 12.57 0.68 -6.11
CA LEU A 94 13.26 0.88 -7.38
C LEU A 94 14.68 1.41 -7.16
N THR A 95 15.64 0.89 -7.92
CA THR A 95 17.00 1.43 -7.98
C THR A 95 17.02 2.64 -8.91
N THR A 96 17.02 3.83 -8.35
CA THR A 96 17.00 5.08 -9.11
C THR A 96 18.24 5.93 -8.83
N PRO A 97 18.80 6.64 -9.83
CA PRO A 97 20.00 7.47 -9.61
C PRO A 97 19.80 8.58 -8.59
N CYS A 98 18.59 9.10 -8.43
CA CYS A 98 18.29 10.15 -7.48
C CYS A 98 18.47 9.75 -6.01
N LYS A 99 18.43 8.47 -5.70
CA LYS A 99 18.65 7.95 -4.33
C LYS A 99 20.05 8.26 -3.82
N GLU A 100 21.05 8.31 -4.69
CA GLU A 100 22.40 8.71 -4.33
C GLU A 100 22.49 10.19 -3.83
N ILE A 101 21.46 10.98 -4.12
CA ILE A 101 21.43 12.41 -3.77
C ILE A 101 20.55 12.67 -2.55
N HIS A 102 19.43 11.94 -2.41
CA HIS A 102 18.43 12.25 -1.38
C HIS A 102 18.32 11.22 -0.26
N ASP A 103 18.69 9.94 -0.48
CA ASP A 103 18.68 8.93 0.57
C ASP A 103 19.76 9.25 1.60
N ARG A 104 19.53 8.82 2.82
CA ARG A 104 20.44 9.05 3.94
C ARG A 104 20.63 7.77 4.74
N TRP A 105 21.73 7.69 5.43
CA TRP A 105 21.99 6.62 6.38
C TRP A 105 22.58 7.18 7.68
N ILE A 106 22.33 6.46 8.77
CA ILE A 106 22.87 6.79 10.08
C ILE A 106 23.35 5.52 10.77
N CYS A 107 24.57 5.55 11.30
CA CYS A 107 25.09 4.50 12.16
C CYS A 107 24.45 4.58 13.54
N MET A 108 23.82 3.50 13.99
CA MET A 108 23.12 3.47 15.27
C MET A 108 24.06 3.37 16.48
N GLU A 109 25.35 3.01 16.25
CA GLU A 109 26.35 2.89 17.32
C GLU A 109 27.08 4.21 17.62
N CYS A 110 27.45 4.97 16.59
CA CYS A 110 28.26 6.19 16.76
C CYS A 110 27.64 7.46 16.21
N GLY A 111 26.43 7.40 15.63
CA GLY A 111 25.71 8.55 15.08
C GLY A 111 26.28 9.11 13.77
N THR A 112 27.36 8.54 13.23
CA THR A 112 27.88 8.97 11.91
C THR A 112 26.82 8.75 10.85
N SER A 113 26.58 9.76 10.01
CA SER A 113 25.59 9.73 8.95
C SER A 113 26.20 10.15 7.61
N GLY A 114 25.49 9.85 6.52
CA GLY A 114 25.88 10.26 5.16
C GLY A 114 24.70 10.28 4.22
N ILE A 115 24.95 10.70 2.99
CA ILE A 115 23.98 10.76 1.88
C ILE A 115 24.24 9.57 0.96
N GLY A 116 23.18 9.12 0.27
CA GLY A 116 23.21 7.99 -0.66
C GLY A 116 23.07 6.63 0.02
N LYS A 117 23.41 5.60 -0.72
CA LYS A 117 23.28 4.21 -0.26
C LYS A 117 24.10 3.95 1.01
N LYS A 118 23.52 3.23 1.95
CA LYS A 118 24.23 2.85 3.19
C LYS A 118 25.44 1.97 2.87
N PRO A 119 26.61 2.23 3.49
CA PRO A 119 27.78 1.39 3.34
C PRO A 119 27.56 0.06 4.10
N ALA A 120 28.27 -1.01 3.68
CA ALA A 120 28.24 -2.28 4.37
C ALA A 120 28.71 -2.20 5.83
N ARG A 121 29.59 -1.24 6.14
CA ARG A 121 30.08 -0.93 7.49
C ARG A 121 30.22 0.56 7.67
N CYS A 122 29.96 1.04 8.88
CA CYS A 122 30.16 2.43 9.24
C CYS A 122 31.59 2.88 8.93
N LEU A 123 31.72 4.02 8.29
CA LEU A 123 33.03 4.58 7.90
C LEU A 123 33.89 4.94 9.12
N ASN A 124 33.26 5.27 10.25
CA ASN A 124 33.92 5.67 11.49
C ASN A 124 34.19 4.48 12.42
N CYS A 125 33.12 3.83 12.95
CA CYS A 125 33.28 2.79 13.99
C CYS A 125 33.27 1.33 13.46
N LYS A 126 33.13 1.15 12.13
CA LYS A 126 33.09 -0.16 11.45
C LYS A 126 31.88 -1.04 11.81
N SER A 127 30.93 -0.55 12.60
CA SER A 127 29.70 -1.25 12.91
C SER A 127 28.89 -1.57 11.64
N THR A 128 28.15 -2.65 11.66
CA THR A 128 27.18 -3.03 10.61
C THR A 128 25.76 -2.57 10.92
N VAL A 129 25.51 -2.00 12.12
CA VAL A 129 24.21 -1.52 12.55
C VAL A 129 23.95 -0.13 11.98
N ILE A 130 23.55 -0.09 10.72
CA ILE A 130 23.30 1.14 9.97
C ILE A 130 21.83 1.19 9.59
N ASN A 131 21.13 2.23 10.01
CA ASN A 131 19.77 2.52 9.58
C ASN A 131 19.79 3.34 8.29
N GLU A 132 18.91 2.98 7.34
CA GLU A 132 18.70 3.69 6.09
C GLU A 132 17.42 4.51 6.20
N VAL A 133 17.47 5.76 5.80
CA VAL A 133 16.35 6.68 5.76
C VAL A 133 16.12 7.04 4.29
N SER A 134 15.26 6.26 3.66
CA SER A 134 14.83 6.50 2.27
C SER A 134 13.60 7.40 2.26
N TRP A 135 13.48 8.20 1.24
CA TRP A 135 12.27 8.93 0.95
C TRP A 135 12.04 9.00 -0.56
N ILE A 136 10.84 9.38 -0.97
CA ILE A 136 10.45 9.39 -2.36
C ILE A 136 10.43 10.85 -2.86
N CYS A 137 11.22 11.15 -3.88
CA CYS A 137 11.19 12.42 -4.59
C CYS A 137 10.42 12.31 -5.90
N ASP A 138 10.14 13.44 -6.57
CA ASP A 138 9.44 13.46 -7.85
C ASP A 138 10.11 12.60 -8.94
N GLN A 139 11.45 12.49 -8.92
CA GLN A 139 12.17 11.61 -9.84
C GLN A 139 11.89 10.14 -9.54
N CYS A 140 11.86 9.72 -8.28
CA CYS A 140 11.47 8.35 -7.91
C CYS A 140 10.06 8.02 -8.42
N LEU A 141 9.11 8.94 -8.28
CA LEU A 141 7.75 8.78 -8.79
C LEU A 141 7.72 8.69 -10.33
N ASN A 142 8.52 9.48 -11.04
CA ASN A 142 8.63 9.39 -12.48
C ASN A 142 9.18 8.04 -12.93
N PHE A 143 10.21 7.52 -12.27
CA PHE A 143 10.72 6.17 -12.55
C PHE A 143 9.65 5.09 -12.30
N ALA A 144 8.90 5.17 -11.20
CA ALA A 144 7.81 4.24 -10.94
C ALA A 144 6.70 4.33 -12.01
N LYS A 145 6.39 5.54 -12.47
CA LYS A 145 5.45 5.77 -13.58
C LYS A 145 5.92 5.15 -14.88
N ASP A 146 7.22 5.24 -15.20
CA ASP A 146 7.79 4.62 -16.39
C ASP A 146 7.67 3.09 -16.33
N GLU A 147 7.87 2.48 -15.15
CA GLU A 147 7.65 1.03 -14.97
C GLU A 147 6.16 0.65 -15.10
N VAL A 148 5.24 1.50 -14.66
CA VAL A 148 3.80 1.29 -14.91
C VAL A 148 3.50 1.28 -16.40
N PHE A 149 4.05 2.21 -17.20
CA PHE A 149 3.83 2.22 -18.64
C PHE A 149 4.37 0.97 -19.33
N LYS A 150 5.57 0.52 -18.97
CA LYS A 150 6.13 -0.73 -19.52
C LYS A 150 5.23 -1.94 -19.19
N LEU A 151 4.70 -1.99 -17.97
CA LEU A 151 3.76 -3.03 -17.58
C LEU A 151 2.46 -2.96 -18.37
N LEU A 152 1.92 -1.76 -18.60
CA LEU A 152 0.70 -1.57 -19.40
C LEU A 152 0.91 -2.01 -20.85
N ASP A 153 2.00 -1.59 -21.48
CA ASP A 153 2.35 -2.02 -22.86
C ASP A 153 2.44 -3.55 -22.94
N PHE A 154 3.12 -4.18 -21.97
CA PHE A 154 3.20 -5.64 -21.90
C PHE A 154 1.83 -6.31 -21.75
N LEU A 155 0.95 -5.80 -20.89
CA LEU A 155 -0.38 -6.35 -20.68
C LEU A 155 -1.26 -6.19 -21.93
N PHE A 156 -1.15 -5.07 -22.64
CA PHE A 156 -1.96 -4.80 -23.81
C PHE A 156 -1.45 -5.57 -25.05
N ASP A 157 -0.16 -5.54 -25.29
CA ASP A 157 0.45 -6.08 -26.52
C ASP A 157 0.62 -7.60 -26.45
N ASP A 158 1.10 -8.15 -25.32
CA ASP A 158 1.41 -9.56 -25.21
C ASP A 158 0.22 -10.40 -24.70
N PHE A 159 -0.63 -9.83 -23.85
CA PHE A 159 -1.79 -10.53 -23.29
C PHE A 159 -3.13 -10.09 -23.87
N GLY A 160 -3.17 -9.02 -24.66
CA GLY A 160 -4.39 -8.53 -25.28
C GLY A 160 -5.43 -8.02 -24.29
N ILE A 161 -5.00 -7.63 -23.08
CA ILE A 161 -5.89 -7.06 -22.07
C ILE A 161 -6.32 -5.67 -22.55
N SER A 162 -7.61 -5.37 -22.47
CA SER A 162 -8.13 -4.06 -22.86
C SER A 162 -7.82 -3.00 -21.78
N GLU A 163 -7.50 -1.78 -22.22
CA GLU A 163 -7.32 -0.63 -21.30
C GLU A 163 -8.51 -0.43 -20.34
N LYS A 164 -9.72 -0.79 -20.76
CA LYS A 164 -10.93 -0.68 -19.93
C LYS A 164 -10.96 -1.67 -18.76
N GLU A 165 -10.16 -2.73 -18.83
CA GLU A 165 -10.05 -3.77 -17.80
C GLU A 165 -8.97 -3.46 -16.78
N VAL A 166 -8.12 -2.47 -17.05
CA VAL A 166 -7.02 -2.06 -16.15
C VAL A 166 -7.39 -0.80 -15.38
N LYS A 167 -7.07 -0.79 -14.10
CA LYS A 167 -7.19 0.38 -13.24
C LYS A 167 -5.85 0.69 -12.59
N VAL A 168 -5.28 1.82 -12.94
CA VAL A 168 -4.08 2.34 -12.29
C VAL A 168 -4.50 3.25 -11.14
N VAL A 169 -3.89 3.05 -9.98
CA VAL A 169 -4.12 3.88 -8.78
C VAL A 169 -2.79 4.27 -8.16
N TYR A 170 -2.74 5.43 -7.55
CA TYR A 170 -1.64 5.85 -6.69
C TYR A 170 -2.06 5.60 -5.24
N SER A 171 -1.23 4.89 -4.48
CA SER A 171 -1.54 4.43 -3.12
C SER A 171 -0.62 5.03 -2.03
N GLY A 172 0.29 5.89 -2.42
CA GLY A 172 1.35 6.43 -1.57
C GLY A 172 1.01 7.61 -0.71
#